data_8091fe24abb94ccc220b7bf716b4a960
#
_entry.id   8091fe24abb94ccc220b7bf716b4a960
#
_cell.length_a   1.000
_cell.length_b   1.000
_cell.length_c   1.000
_cell.angle_alpha   90.00
_cell.angle_beta   90.00
_cell.angle_gamma   90.00
#
_symmetry.space_group_name_H-M   'P 1'
#
loop_
_entity.id
_entity.type
_entity.pdbx_description
1 polymer ?
#
loop_
_entity_poly.entity_id
_entity_poly.type
_entity_poly.pdbx_seq_one_letter_code
_entity_poly.pdbx_strand_id
1 'polypeptide(L)'
;MDMSSANFESVVRGHHIYKSIWNPAVGERLDVSIERDNAHDRYAVSVQRDSVIVGHVPREVAKVFKAFITHGGEVACEVTGRRKRGNGLEVPCVYHFKGKDKIIVGIMQLLKLTTANKMYS
;
A
#
# COMPACT_ATOMS: atom_id res chain seq x y z
N MET A 1 2.34 25.71 5.69
CA MET A 1 2.36 24.37 6.29
C MET A 1 3.17 23.46 5.42
N ASP A 2 4.15 22.82 6.03
CA ASP A 2 5.09 22.04 5.26
C ASP A 2 4.58 20.65 4.96
N MET A 3 4.78 20.26 3.72
CA MET A 3 4.47 18.91 3.23
C MET A 3 5.77 18.13 3.13
N SER A 4 5.71 16.87 3.50
CA SER A 4 6.82 15.94 3.40
C SER A 4 6.42 14.73 2.58
N SER A 5 7.42 13.98 2.15
CA SER A 5 7.21 12.69 1.52
C SER A 5 8.08 11.62 2.17
N ALA A 6 7.64 10.39 2.09
CA ALA A 6 8.36 9.24 2.61
C ALA A 6 8.03 8.02 1.75
N ASN A 7 8.91 7.03 1.79
CA ASN A 7 8.78 5.81 1.00
C ASN A 7 8.76 4.60 1.91
N PHE A 8 7.97 3.60 1.53
CA PHE A 8 7.87 2.34 2.26
C PHE A 8 7.93 1.18 1.28
N GLU A 9 8.99 0.39 1.34
CA GLU A 9 9.14 -0.79 0.50
C GLU A 9 8.24 -1.90 0.99
N SER A 10 7.45 -2.49 0.10
CA SER A 10 6.49 -3.51 0.44
C SER A 10 6.08 -4.31 -0.81
N VAL A 11 4.85 -4.76 -0.83
CA VAL A 11 4.28 -5.52 -1.95
C VAL A 11 2.82 -5.11 -2.16
N VAL A 12 2.31 -5.40 -3.35
CA VAL A 12 0.88 -5.44 -3.63
C VAL A 12 0.46 -6.90 -3.48
N ARG A 13 -0.54 -7.17 -2.66
CA ARG A 13 -1.07 -8.52 -2.43
C ARG A 13 -2.33 -8.78 -3.24
N GLY A 14 -2.66 -10.07 -3.40
CA GLY A 14 -3.87 -10.49 -4.10
C GLY A 14 -3.72 -10.55 -5.61
N HIS A 15 -2.50 -10.44 -6.14
CA HIS A 15 -2.28 -10.44 -7.58
C HIS A 15 -2.85 -11.69 -8.26
N HIS A 16 -2.89 -12.83 -7.58
CA HIS A 16 -3.44 -14.07 -8.13
C HIS A 16 -4.92 -13.92 -8.53
N ILE A 17 -5.66 -13.01 -7.90
CA ILE A 17 -7.06 -12.73 -8.24
C ILE A 17 -7.14 -11.82 -9.48
N TYR A 18 -6.18 -10.91 -9.65
CA TYR A 18 -6.23 -9.85 -10.66
C TYR A 18 -5.25 -10.06 -11.82
N LYS A 19 -4.53 -11.18 -11.86
CA LYS A 19 -3.48 -11.41 -12.87
C LYS A 19 -3.99 -11.38 -14.30
N SER A 20 -5.27 -11.63 -14.53
CA SER A 20 -5.86 -11.60 -15.87
C SER A 20 -6.13 -10.18 -16.37
N ILE A 21 -6.21 -9.20 -15.47
CA ILE A 21 -6.53 -7.81 -15.83
C ILE A 21 -5.36 -6.85 -15.58
N TRP A 22 -4.31 -7.31 -14.93
CA TRP A 22 -3.14 -6.48 -14.64
C TRP A 22 -1.85 -7.26 -14.82
N ASN A 23 -1.03 -6.78 -15.73
CA ASN A 23 0.33 -7.28 -15.94
C ASN A 23 1.31 -6.20 -15.46
N PRO A 24 1.83 -6.31 -14.22
CA PRO A 24 2.65 -5.25 -13.63
C PRO A 24 3.93 -5.00 -14.43
N ALA A 25 4.24 -3.73 -14.66
CA ALA A 25 5.49 -3.30 -15.27
C ALA A 25 6.32 -2.50 -14.27
N VAL A 26 7.62 -2.77 -14.19
CA VAL A 26 8.53 -2.03 -13.31
C VAL A 26 8.48 -0.54 -13.66
N GLY A 27 8.32 0.30 -12.64
CA GLY A 27 8.16 1.74 -12.80
C GLY A 27 6.72 2.22 -12.95
N GLU A 28 5.79 1.29 -13.11
CA GLU A 28 4.36 1.64 -13.20
C GLU A 28 3.89 2.23 -11.88
N ARG A 29 3.12 3.34 -11.96
CA ARG A 29 2.55 4.00 -10.78
C ARG A 29 1.05 3.79 -10.76
N LEU A 30 0.54 3.45 -9.57
CA LEU A 30 -0.87 3.13 -9.36
C LEU A 30 -1.40 3.95 -8.19
N ASP A 31 -2.71 4.16 -8.20
CA ASP A 31 -3.40 4.86 -7.13
C ASP A 31 -3.65 3.93 -5.95
N VAL A 32 -3.61 4.49 -4.75
CA VAL A 32 -3.90 3.76 -3.51
C VAL A 32 -5.06 4.46 -2.82
N SER A 33 -6.13 3.74 -2.55
CA SER A 33 -7.31 4.32 -1.93
C SER A 33 -8.02 3.35 -0.99
N ILE A 34 -8.79 3.93 -0.07
CA ILE A 34 -9.59 3.15 0.88
C ILE A 34 -10.69 2.41 0.11
N GLU A 35 -10.82 1.11 0.36
CA GLU A 35 -11.89 0.30 -0.21
C GLU A 35 -13.08 0.31 0.75
N ARG A 36 -14.07 1.18 0.47
CA ARG A 36 -15.16 1.45 1.42
C ARG A 36 -16.23 0.36 1.47
N ASP A 37 -16.38 -0.41 0.41
CA ASP A 37 -17.47 -1.38 0.28
C ASP A 37 -17.05 -2.82 0.57
N ASN A 38 -15.91 -3.00 1.26
CA ASN A 38 -15.44 -4.34 1.60
C ASN A 38 -16.09 -4.82 2.91
N ALA A 39 -17.06 -5.73 2.79
CA ALA A 39 -17.79 -6.28 3.93
C ALA A 39 -16.91 -7.18 4.83
N HIS A 40 -15.81 -7.71 4.29
CA HIS A 40 -14.94 -8.65 5.01
C HIS A 40 -13.77 -7.98 5.71
N ASP A 41 -13.41 -6.76 5.30
CA ASP A 41 -12.28 -6.05 5.86
C ASP A 41 -12.50 -4.54 5.79
N ARG A 42 -12.90 -3.97 6.92
CA ARG A 42 -13.16 -2.52 7.02
C ARG A 42 -11.89 -1.66 6.92
N TYR A 43 -10.72 -2.28 7.01
CA TYR A 43 -9.45 -1.57 6.87
C TYR A 43 -8.83 -1.76 5.49
N ALA A 44 -9.52 -2.41 4.56
CA ALA A 44 -8.97 -2.70 3.25
C ALA A 44 -8.58 -1.41 2.50
N VAL A 45 -7.36 -1.42 1.98
CA VAL A 45 -6.84 -0.35 1.13
C VAL A 45 -6.45 -0.99 -0.19
N SER A 46 -7.04 -0.50 -1.26
CA SER A 46 -6.86 -1.07 -2.60
C SER A 46 -5.78 -0.34 -3.39
N VAL A 47 -5.14 -1.09 -4.27
CA VAL A 47 -4.27 -0.55 -5.31
C VAL A 47 -5.06 -0.59 -6.61
N GLN A 48 -5.12 0.53 -7.33
CA GLN A 48 -5.99 0.69 -8.49
C GLN A 48 -5.22 1.20 -9.70
N ARG A 49 -5.60 0.66 -10.85
CA ARG A 49 -5.17 1.15 -12.15
C ARG A 49 -6.41 1.65 -12.90
N ASP A 50 -6.41 2.96 -13.22
CA ASP A 50 -7.56 3.59 -13.92
C ASP A 50 -8.89 3.28 -13.24
N SER A 51 -8.92 3.42 -11.92
CA SER A 51 -10.09 3.19 -11.06
C SER A 51 -10.54 1.73 -10.95
N VAL A 52 -9.75 0.78 -11.46
CA VAL A 52 -10.02 -0.65 -11.32
C VAL A 52 -9.08 -1.25 -10.27
N ILE A 53 -9.64 -1.97 -9.30
CA ILE A 53 -8.84 -2.63 -8.27
C ILE A 53 -8.00 -3.73 -8.90
N VAL A 54 -6.69 -3.70 -8.68
CA VAL A 54 -5.74 -4.71 -9.19
C VAL A 54 -4.98 -5.42 -8.08
N GLY A 55 -5.21 -5.04 -6.84
CA GLY A 55 -4.61 -5.66 -5.67
C GLY A 55 -4.88 -4.86 -4.42
N HIS A 56 -4.21 -5.23 -3.34
CA HIS A 56 -4.41 -4.62 -2.01
C HIS A 56 -3.09 -4.38 -1.30
N VAL A 57 -3.08 -3.37 -0.47
CA VAL A 57 -2.01 -3.14 0.50
C VAL A 57 -2.01 -4.30 1.50
N PRO A 58 -0.85 -4.80 1.96
CA PRO A 58 -0.81 -5.89 2.95
C PRO A 58 -1.65 -5.56 4.19
N ARG A 59 -2.41 -6.55 4.65
CA ARG A 59 -3.33 -6.38 5.79
C ARG A 59 -2.62 -5.89 7.04
N GLU A 60 -1.36 -6.29 7.24
CA GLU A 60 -0.57 -5.92 8.42
C GLU A 60 -0.37 -4.41 8.53
N VAL A 61 -0.36 -3.69 7.42
CA VAL A 61 -0.12 -2.24 7.40
C VAL A 61 -1.33 -1.44 6.91
N ALA A 62 -2.37 -2.11 6.44
CA ALA A 62 -3.53 -1.43 5.82
C ALA A 62 -4.18 -0.41 6.77
N LYS A 63 -4.29 -0.73 8.07
CA LYS A 63 -4.88 0.18 9.05
C LYS A 63 -4.11 1.50 9.14
N VAL A 64 -2.78 1.44 9.08
CA VAL A 64 -1.91 2.63 9.09
C VAL A 64 -2.13 3.46 7.82
N PHE A 65 -2.19 2.81 6.66
CA PHE A 65 -2.49 3.47 5.39
C PHE A 65 -3.85 4.16 5.42
N LYS A 66 -4.86 3.46 5.92
CA LYS A 66 -6.21 4.02 6.01
C LYS A 66 -6.25 5.26 6.89
N ALA A 67 -5.58 5.23 8.06
CA ALA A 67 -5.51 6.38 8.94
C ALA A 67 -4.84 7.57 8.26
N PHE A 68 -3.73 7.33 7.54
CA PHE A 68 -3.01 8.37 6.82
C PHE A 68 -3.88 9.03 5.76
N ILE A 69 -4.55 8.23 4.93
CA ILE A 69 -5.43 8.74 3.86
C ILE A 69 -6.62 9.49 4.46
N THR A 70 -7.20 8.97 5.53
CA THR A 70 -8.33 9.60 6.22
C THR A 70 -7.96 11.00 6.74
N HIS A 71 -6.72 11.21 7.15
CA HIS A 71 -6.23 12.50 7.63
C HIS A 71 -5.67 13.40 6.52
N GLY A 72 -6.02 13.11 5.27
CA GLY A 72 -5.69 13.97 4.14
C GLY A 72 -4.38 13.64 3.44
N GLY A 73 -3.71 12.56 3.83
CA GLY A 73 -2.49 12.12 3.15
C GLY A 73 -2.77 11.45 1.81
N GLU A 74 -1.77 11.46 0.95
CA GLU A 74 -1.81 10.80 -0.36
C GLU A 74 -0.81 9.65 -0.40
N VAL A 75 -1.20 8.55 -1.01
CA VAL A 75 -0.33 7.39 -1.21
C VAL A 75 -0.41 6.96 -2.66
N ALA A 76 0.75 6.72 -3.26
CA ALA A 76 0.86 6.11 -4.59
C ALA A 76 1.72 4.85 -4.49
N CYS A 77 1.49 3.91 -5.39
CA CYS A 77 2.25 2.66 -5.47
C CYS A 77 3.11 2.69 -6.72
N GLU A 78 4.39 2.35 -6.57
CA GLU A 78 5.29 2.21 -7.72
C GLU A 78 5.83 0.79 -7.76
N VAL A 79 5.61 0.08 -8.86
CA VAL A 79 6.10 -1.28 -9.05
C VAL A 79 7.61 -1.28 -9.19
N THR A 80 8.31 -2.10 -8.40
CA THR A 80 9.77 -2.14 -8.38
C THR A 80 10.34 -3.49 -8.82
N GLY A 81 9.51 -4.50 -9.00
CA GLY A 81 10.00 -5.81 -9.39
C GLY A 81 8.90 -6.68 -9.98
N ARG A 82 9.30 -7.86 -10.45
CA ARG A 82 8.36 -8.83 -11.02
C ARG A 82 7.56 -9.51 -9.92
N ARG A 83 6.33 -9.94 -10.26
CA ARG A 83 5.52 -10.73 -9.34
C ARG A 83 6.28 -11.96 -8.83
N LYS A 84 6.06 -12.28 -7.56
CA LYS A 84 6.72 -13.39 -6.89
C LYS A 84 5.74 -14.10 -5.97
N ARG A 85 6.10 -15.30 -5.52
CA ARG A 85 5.33 -16.02 -4.52
C ARG A 85 5.73 -15.55 -3.13
N GLY A 86 4.72 -15.29 -2.30
CA GLY A 86 4.84 -14.98 -0.89
C GLY A 86 3.56 -15.49 -0.24
N ASN A 87 2.76 -14.59 0.34
CA ASN A 87 1.38 -14.92 0.70
C ASN A 87 0.50 -14.83 -0.56
N GLY A 88 0.50 -15.89 -1.36
CA GLY A 88 -0.06 -15.87 -2.70
C GLY A 88 0.92 -15.21 -3.67
N LEU A 89 0.42 -14.65 -4.76
CA LEU A 89 1.24 -13.87 -5.69
C LEU A 89 1.31 -12.43 -5.21
N GLU A 90 2.52 -11.91 -5.11
CA GLU A 90 2.80 -10.55 -4.66
C GLU A 90 3.59 -9.80 -5.72
N VAL A 91 3.38 -8.48 -5.79
CA VAL A 91 4.13 -7.60 -6.69
C VAL A 91 4.97 -6.66 -5.85
N PRO A 92 6.31 -6.73 -5.92
CA PRO A 92 7.18 -5.80 -5.18
C PRO A 92 6.92 -4.36 -5.59
N CYS A 93 6.86 -3.48 -4.60
CA CYS A 93 6.58 -2.08 -4.84
C CYS A 93 7.19 -1.19 -3.77
N VAL A 94 7.16 0.11 -4.04
CA VAL A 94 7.38 1.16 -3.04
C VAL A 94 6.11 1.96 -2.95
N TYR A 95 5.60 2.16 -1.74
CA TYR A 95 4.50 3.08 -1.49
C TYR A 95 5.09 4.45 -1.17
N HIS A 96 4.66 5.45 -1.92
CA HIS A 96 5.08 6.83 -1.75
C HIS A 96 4.01 7.58 -0.98
N PHE A 97 4.39 8.10 0.19
CA PHE A 97 3.50 8.88 1.06
C PHE A 97 3.79 10.35 0.89
N LYS A 98 2.76 11.16 0.82
CA LYS A 98 2.86 12.61 0.79
C LYS A 98 1.82 13.21 1.72
N GLY A 99 2.25 14.04 2.66
CA GLY A 99 1.36 14.64 3.63
C GLY A 99 2.08 15.62 4.54
N LYS A 100 1.39 16.08 5.58
CA LYS A 100 1.97 17.00 6.56
C LYS A 100 3.12 16.35 7.31
N ASP A 101 4.17 17.13 7.59
CA ASP A 101 5.40 16.66 8.25
C ASP A 101 5.12 15.80 9.48
N LYS A 102 4.30 16.30 10.40
CA LYS A 102 4.01 15.61 11.66
C LYS A 102 3.35 14.25 11.44
N ILE A 103 2.45 14.19 10.47
CA ILE A 103 1.74 12.95 10.15
C ILE A 103 2.69 11.95 9.50
N ILE A 104 3.55 12.40 8.59
CA ILE A 104 4.55 11.56 7.93
C ILE A 104 5.48 10.91 8.95
N VAL A 105 6.01 11.67 9.91
CA VAL A 105 6.90 11.13 10.95
C VAL A 105 6.20 10.04 11.76
N GLY A 106 4.96 10.29 12.20
CA GLY A 106 4.19 9.30 12.96
C GLY A 106 3.90 8.04 12.16
N ILE A 107 3.52 8.18 10.90
CA ILE A 107 3.23 7.05 10.01
C ILE A 107 4.47 6.17 9.80
N MET A 108 5.62 6.79 9.56
CA MET A 108 6.85 6.02 9.34
C MET A 108 7.27 5.26 10.60
N GLN A 109 7.06 5.83 11.78
CA GLN A 109 7.30 5.13 13.03
C GLN A 109 6.38 3.92 13.20
N LEU A 110 5.08 4.08 12.91
CA LEU A 110 4.11 3.00 13.00
C LEU A 110 4.44 1.87 12.02
N LEU A 111 4.83 2.20 10.80
CA LEU A 111 5.21 1.21 9.79
C LEU A 111 6.46 0.42 10.23
N LYS A 112 7.44 1.10 10.80
CA LYS A 112 8.63 0.45 11.35
C LYS A 112 8.28 -0.52 12.47
N LEU A 113 7.44 -0.11 13.41
CA LEU A 113 7.03 -0.96 14.52
C LEU A 113 6.26 -2.20 14.05
N THR A 114 5.36 -2.03 13.10
CA THR A 114 4.60 -3.13 12.53
C THR A 114 5.51 -4.16 11.85
N THR A 115 6.46 -3.67 11.07
CA THR A 115 7.42 -4.52 10.36
C THR A 115 8.35 -5.25 11.35
N ALA A 116 8.85 -4.55 12.37
CA ALA A 116 9.72 -5.13 13.39
C ALA A 116 9.00 -6.24 14.18
N ASN A 117 7.74 -5.98 14.59
CA ASN A 117 6.94 -6.98 15.30
C ASN A 117 6.72 -8.24 14.46
N LYS A 118 6.52 -8.08 13.17
CA LYS A 118 6.35 -9.18 12.26
C LYS A 118 7.62 -10.02 12.12
N MET A 119 8.80 -9.40 12.18
CA MET A 119 10.07 -10.11 12.08
C MET A 119 10.36 -11.00 13.29
N TYR A 120 9.79 -10.69 14.44
CA TYR A 120 10.01 -11.41 15.69
C TYR A 120 8.86 -12.32 16.12
N SER A 121 7.81 -12.38 15.32
CA SER A 121 6.64 -13.21 15.65
C SER A 121 6.60 -14.55 14.90
#